data_1cbf67106f131e18e478f1d57e6651d8
#
_entry.id   1cbf67106f131e18e478f1d57e6651d8
#
_cell.length_a   1.000
_cell.length_b   1.000
_cell.length_c   1.000
_cell.angle_alpha   90.00
_cell.angle_beta   90.00
_cell.angle_gamma   90.00
#
_symmetry.space_group_name_H-M   'P 1'
#
loop_
_entity.id
_entity.type
_entity.pdbx_description
1 polymer ?
#
loop_
_entity_poly.entity_id
_entity_poly.type
_entity_poly.pdbx_seq_one_letter_code
_entity_poly.pdbx_strand_id
1 'polypeptide(L)'
;IHAEHGFGEKDGNGSIASDLNPAGLVAGIILEEEGRRRAVTYQHGRIRELGTLGGHEGFTKAINMHGVVVGSAQTASGAWHAFRYDAAGGMRDLGTLGGTSSYATAIARDGTIAGYADTSGGDFHAFVTKADHSLQDLGTLGGASSYASGMNSHGVVVGTAQREDGYRRAFVYRPGTGMQEIGTLPGGRISSATAINDAGLVVGAAETEKRRWHAFAWDGRRM
;
A
#
# COMPACT_ATOMS: atom_id res chain seq x y z
N ILE A 1 18.58 -26.46 -4.08
CA ILE A 1 17.86 -26.11 -2.83
C ILE A 1 16.42 -26.51 -3.06
N HIS A 2 16.02 -27.64 -2.51
CA HIS A 2 14.62 -28.07 -2.54
C HIS A 2 13.85 -27.22 -1.54
N ALA A 3 12.94 -26.36 -2.03
CA ALA A 3 11.91 -25.78 -1.20
C ALA A 3 10.87 -26.87 -0.95
N GLU A 4 11.02 -27.61 0.14
CA GLU A 4 10.15 -28.77 0.38
C GLU A 4 8.74 -28.40 0.87
N HIS A 5 8.48 -27.15 1.25
CA HIS A 5 7.12 -26.77 1.73
C HIS A 5 6.85 -25.29 1.50
N GLY A 6 5.83 -24.94 0.72
CA GLY A 6 5.18 -23.62 0.72
C GLY A 6 4.47 -23.39 2.07
N PHE A 7 4.31 -22.13 2.51
CA PHE A 7 3.46 -21.89 3.66
C PHE A 7 1.99 -22.04 3.23
N GLY A 8 1.21 -22.89 3.95
CA GLY A 8 -0.19 -23.19 3.64
C GLY A 8 -0.46 -24.58 3.04
N GLU A 9 0.56 -25.40 2.77
CA GLU A 9 0.36 -26.73 2.16
C GLU A 9 -0.34 -27.77 3.04
N LYS A 10 -0.38 -27.58 4.37
CA LYS A 10 -0.94 -28.60 5.28
C LYS A 10 -2.44 -28.86 5.11
N ASP A 11 -3.18 -27.91 4.56
CA ASP A 11 -4.64 -27.99 4.46
C ASP A 11 -5.15 -27.90 3.01
N GLY A 12 -4.26 -28.00 2.01
CA GLY A 12 -4.62 -27.87 0.59
C GLY A 12 -4.97 -26.45 0.15
N ASN A 13 -4.79 -25.46 1.02
CA ASN A 13 -5.10 -24.06 0.76
C ASN A 13 -3.92 -23.37 0.03
N GLY A 14 -4.24 -22.47 -0.91
CA GLY A 14 -3.24 -21.64 -1.56
C GLY A 14 -2.68 -20.58 -0.60
N SER A 15 -1.47 -20.10 -0.88
CA SER A 15 -0.87 -18.98 -0.15
C SER A 15 -0.12 -18.04 -1.08
N ILE A 16 -0.05 -16.76 -0.71
CA ILE A 16 0.66 -15.73 -1.47
C ILE A 16 1.52 -14.92 -0.50
N ALA A 17 2.82 -14.82 -0.79
CA ALA A 17 3.70 -13.89 -0.10
C ALA A 17 3.47 -12.47 -0.64
N SER A 18 3.31 -11.51 0.25
CA SER A 18 3.12 -10.11 -0.11
C SER A 18 4.43 -9.32 -0.02
N ASP A 19 5.20 -9.56 1.03
CA ASP A 19 6.45 -8.85 1.29
C ASP A 19 7.32 -9.62 2.30
N LEU A 20 8.59 -9.25 2.38
CA LEU A 20 9.56 -9.92 3.27
C LEU A 20 10.54 -8.89 3.84
N ASN A 21 10.90 -9.02 5.12
CA ASN A 21 11.90 -8.16 5.75
C ASN A 21 13.31 -8.81 5.77
N PRO A 22 14.38 -8.04 6.06
CA PRO A 22 15.75 -8.57 6.12
C PRO A 22 15.97 -9.69 7.15
N ALA A 23 15.10 -9.82 8.16
CA ALA A 23 15.17 -10.91 9.15
C ALA A 23 14.51 -12.21 8.67
N GLY A 24 14.02 -12.25 7.42
CA GLY A 24 13.37 -13.43 6.84
C GLY A 24 11.93 -13.63 7.34
N LEU A 25 11.32 -12.63 7.98
CA LEU A 25 9.89 -12.66 8.30
C LEU A 25 9.10 -12.27 7.06
N VAL A 26 8.24 -13.17 6.57
CA VAL A 26 7.39 -12.99 5.40
C VAL A 26 6.00 -12.56 5.85
N ALA A 27 5.46 -11.51 5.26
CA ALA A 27 4.04 -11.18 5.32
C ALA A 27 3.32 -11.83 4.12
N GLY A 28 2.13 -12.37 4.35
CA GLY A 28 1.41 -13.07 3.29
C GLY A 28 -0.06 -13.33 3.64
N ILE A 29 -0.72 -14.02 2.75
CA ILE A 29 -2.10 -14.46 2.91
C ILE A 29 -2.21 -15.96 2.68
N ILE A 30 -3.13 -16.58 3.42
CA ILE A 30 -3.64 -17.93 3.12
C ILE A 30 -5.01 -17.75 2.47
N LEU A 31 -5.21 -18.48 1.38
CA LEU A 31 -6.50 -18.56 0.67
C LEU A 31 -7.26 -19.77 1.22
N GLU A 32 -8.36 -19.54 1.91
CA GLU A 32 -9.25 -20.59 2.40
C GLU A 32 -10.23 -21.04 1.31
N GLU A 33 -10.98 -22.08 1.62
CA GLU A 33 -12.17 -22.45 0.85
C GLU A 33 -13.10 -21.24 0.70
N GLU A 34 -13.80 -21.15 -0.43
CA GLU A 34 -14.64 -20.02 -0.82
C GLU A 34 -13.87 -18.71 -1.10
N GLY A 35 -12.53 -18.76 -1.21
CA GLY A 35 -11.70 -17.63 -1.58
C GLY A 35 -11.48 -16.61 -0.47
N ARG A 36 -11.85 -16.92 0.78
CA ARG A 36 -11.56 -16.05 1.93
C ARG A 36 -10.06 -15.93 2.17
N ARG A 37 -9.62 -14.77 2.64
CA ARG A 37 -8.20 -14.44 2.85
C ARG A 37 -7.89 -14.25 4.32
N ARG A 38 -6.88 -14.96 4.81
CA ARG A 38 -6.30 -14.74 6.14
C ARG A 38 -4.95 -14.06 6.04
N ALA A 39 -4.79 -12.93 6.74
CA ALA A 39 -3.52 -12.27 6.89
C ALA A 39 -2.61 -13.08 7.82
N VAL A 40 -1.41 -13.38 7.37
CA VAL A 40 -0.44 -14.20 8.13
C VAL A 40 0.97 -13.62 8.06
N THR A 41 1.81 -14.05 9.00
CA THR A 41 3.27 -14.01 8.84
C THR A 41 3.83 -15.42 8.89
N TYR A 42 4.97 -15.61 8.19
CA TYR A 42 5.69 -16.88 8.14
C TYR A 42 7.17 -16.67 8.42
N GLN A 43 7.74 -17.49 9.31
CA GLN A 43 9.17 -17.51 9.59
C GLN A 43 9.58 -18.88 10.16
N HIS A 44 10.71 -19.43 9.71
CA HIS A 44 11.29 -20.68 10.21
C HIS A 44 10.28 -21.84 10.29
N GLY A 45 9.47 -22.02 9.25
CA GLY A 45 8.47 -23.10 9.19
C GLY A 45 7.19 -22.84 10.02
N ARG A 46 7.04 -21.66 10.65
CA ARG A 46 5.91 -21.34 11.49
C ARG A 46 5.04 -20.25 10.87
N ILE A 47 3.74 -20.51 10.80
CA ILE A 47 2.74 -19.55 10.40
C ILE A 47 2.15 -18.91 11.67
N ARG A 48 1.97 -17.61 11.65
CA ARG A 48 1.19 -16.86 12.64
C ARG A 48 0.08 -16.11 11.94
N GLU A 49 -1.15 -16.38 12.32
CA GLU A 49 -2.30 -15.59 11.90
C GLU A 49 -2.30 -14.23 12.60
N LEU A 50 -2.65 -13.18 11.86
CA LEU A 50 -2.68 -11.81 12.38
C LEU A 50 -4.06 -11.43 12.90
N GLY A 51 -5.10 -12.20 12.57
CA GLY A 51 -6.50 -11.92 12.90
C GLY A 51 -7.15 -10.94 11.92
N THR A 52 -8.23 -10.31 12.38
CA THR A 52 -9.02 -9.32 11.65
C THR A 52 -9.39 -8.15 12.57
N LEU A 53 -10.11 -7.18 12.05
CA LEU A 53 -10.68 -6.08 12.85
C LEU A 53 -12.13 -6.37 13.32
N GLY A 54 -12.44 -7.66 13.47
CA GLY A 54 -13.75 -8.14 13.93
C GLY A 54 -14.62 -8.77 12.82
N GLY A 55 -14.18 -8.68 11.57
CA GLY A 55 -14.80 -9.36 10.42
C GLY A 55 -14.14 -10.71 10.12
N HIS A 56 -14.24 -11.17 8.88
CA HIS A 56 -13.86 -12.53 8.49
C HIS A 56 -12.59 -12.62 7.64
N GLU A 57 -12.16 -11.53 7.03
CA GLU A 57 -11.04 -11.51 6.09
C GLU A 57 -10.00 -10.45 6.43
N GLY A 58 -8.75 -10.72 6.02
CA GLY A 58 -7.66 -9.77 6.05
C GLY A 58 -6.56 -10.16 5.06
N PHE A 59 -5.83 -9.18 4.57
CA PHE A 59 -4.66 -9.40 3.73
C PHE A 59 -3.52 -8.45 4.10
N THR A 60 -2.31 -8.94 3.97
CA THR A 60 -1.09 -8.17 4.18
C THR A 60 -0.65 -7.49 2.90
N LYS A 61 0.07 -6.39 3.02
CA LYS A 61 0.62 -5.65 1.87
C LYS A 61 2.11 -5.38 1.98
N ALA A 62 2.58 -4.94 3.14
CA ALA A 62 3.98 -4.62 3.36
C ALA A 62 4.42 -4.95 4.80
N ILE A 63 5.71 -5.12 4.99
CA ILE A 63 6.35 -5.35 6.29
C ILE A 63 7.63 -4.53 6.39
N ASN A 64 7.87 -3.90 7.54
CA ASN A 64 9.13 -3.19 7.76
C ASN A 64 10.20 -4.07 8.45
N MET A 65 11.40 -3.52 8.59
CA MET A 65 12.53 -4.23 9.22
C MET A 65 12.30 -4.59 10.69
N HIS A 66 11.38 -3.92 11.37
CA HIS A 66 11.02 -4.19 12.77
C HIS A 66 9.90 -5.25 12.92
N GLY A 67 9.45 -5.83 11.82
CA GLY A 67 8.39 -6.84 11.80
C GLY A 67 6.98 -6.29 11.94
N VAL A 68 6.81 -4.97 11.77
CA VAL A 68 5.48 -4.36 11.71
C VAL A 68 4.87 -4.62 10.33
N VAL A 69 3.70 -5.24 10.31
CA VAL A 69 2.95 -5.60 9.09
C VAL A 69 1.79 -4.63 8.90
N VAL A 70 1.55 -4.26 7.66
CA VAL A 70 0.39 -3.45 7.25
C VAL A 70 -0.38 -4.11 6.11
N GLY A 71 -1.63 -3.78 6.01
CA GLY A 71 -2.55 -4.30 5.01
C GLY A 71 -3.95 -3.78 5.26
N SER A 72 -4.95 -4.60 4.94
CA SER A 72 -6.35 -4.28 5.22
C SER A 72 -7.09 -5.49 5.76
N ALA A 73 -8.01 -5.26 6.68
CA ALA A 73 -8.85 -6.29 7.27
C ALA A 73 -10.29 -5.80 7.43
N GLN A 74 -11.21 -6.74 7.43
CA GLN A 74 -12.61 -6.43 7.64
C GLN A 74 -12.88 -6.11 9.11
N THR A 75 -13.64 -5.04 9.32
CA THR A 75 -14.25 -4.70 10.61
C THR A 75 -15.46 -5.58 10.89
N ALA A 76 -16.02 -5.51 12.09
CA ALA A 76 -17.24 -6.21 12.43
C ALA A 76 -18.46 -5.84 11.56
N SER A 77 -18.46 -4.65 10.95
CA SER A 77 -19.49 -4.23 9.98
C SER A 77 -19.26 -4.75 8.56
N GLY A 78 -18.12 -5.42 8.30
CA GLY A 78 -17.71 -5.88 6.98
C GLY A 78 -16.98 -4.85 6.14
N ALA A 79 -16.77 -3.62 6.64
CA ALA A 79 -15.98 -2.60 5.96
C ALA A 79 -14.49 -2.96 5.98
N TRP A 80 -13.75 -2.56 4.94
CA TRP A 80 -12.32 -2.79 4.86
C TRP A 80 -11.56 -1.61 5.45
N HIS A 81 -10.80 -1.83 6.53
CA HIS A 81 -9.93 -0.82 7.11
C HIS A 81 -8.45 -1.21 7.00
N ALA A 82 -7.62 -0.21 6.74
CA ALA A 82 -6.18 -0.34 6.88
C ALA A 82 -5.82 -0.72 8.30
N PHE A 83 -4.89 -1.65 8.48
CA PHE A 83 -4.40 -2.05 9.78
C PHE A 83 -2.89 -1.90 9.89
N ARG A 84 -2.43 -1.75 11.12
CA ARG A 84 -1.07 -1.96 11.59
C ARG A 84 -1.05 -3.14 12.55
N TYR A 85 -0.16 -4.09 12.34
CA TYR A 85 0.05 -5.20 13.23
C TYR A 85 1.49 -5.23 13.73
N ASP A 86 1.68 -5.40 15.04
CA ASP A 86 2.95 -5.79 15.63
C ASP A 86 2.74 -6.94 16.64
N ALA A 87 3.82 -7.71 16.89
CA ALA A 87 3.73 -8.93 17.70
C ALA A 87 3.35 -8.68 19.18
N ALA A 88 3.57 -7.47 19.68
CA ALA A 88 3.29 -7.10 21.09
C ALA A 88 1.89 -6.54 21.27
N GLY A 89 1.41 -5.73 20.31
CA GLY A 89 0.13 -5.01 20.38
C GLY A 89 -1.00 -5.61 19.55
N GLY A 90 -0.71 -6.61 18.71
CA GLY A 90 -1.69 -7.21 17.80
C GLY A 90 -2.09 -6.29 16.65
N MET A 91 -3.24 -6.57 16.05
CA MET A 91 -3.81 -5.78 14.96
C MET A 91 -4.55 -4.56 15.50
N ARG A 92 -4.26 -3.40 14.92
CA ARG A 92 -4.90 -2.11 15.25
C ARG A 92 -5.47 -1.49 13.97
N ASP A 93 -6.70 -1.02 14.10
CA ASP A 93 -7.40 -0.26 13.07
C ASP A 93 -6.77 1.13 12.90
N LEU A 94 -6.53 1.55 11.68
CA LEU A 94 -6.04 2.90 11.35
C LEU A 94 -7.19 3.87 11.03
N GLY A 95 -8.42 3.37 10.90
CA GLY A 95 -9.59 4.18 10.54
C GLY A 95 -9.61 4.58 9.07
N THR A 96 -10.37 5.63 8.77
CA THR A 96 -10.59 6.16 7.42
C THR A 96 -10.39 7.69 7.40
N LEU A 97 -10.58 8.32 6.25
CA LEU A 97 -10.63 9.79 6.11
C LEU A 97 -12.08 10.34 6.22
N GLY A 98 -12.94 9.63 6.95
CA GLY A 98 -14.33 10.01 7.19
C GLY A 98 -15.33 9.20 6.36
N GLY A 99 -14.88 8.35 5.44
CA GLY A 99 -15.70 7.41 4.69
C GLY A 99 -15.72 6.01 5.33
N THR A 100 -15.86 4.97 4.52
CA THR A 100 -16.13 3.59 4.99
C THR A 100 -14.94 2.64 4.85
N SER A 101 -13.94 2.95 4.03
CA SER A 101 -12.88 2.01 3.72
C SER A 101 -11.49 2.67 3.71
N SER A 102 -10.47 1.89 4.06
CA SER A 102 -9.08 2.29 3.94
C SER A 102 -8.17 1.10 3.65
N TYR A 103 -7.04 1.36 3.00
CA TYR A 103 -6.10 0.35 2.53
C TYR A 103 -4.67 0.85 2.74
N ALA A 104 -3.87 0.14 3.53
CA ALA A 104 -2.44 0.41 3.66
C ALA A 104 -1.66 -0.25 2.52
N THR A 105 -0.71 0.47 1.92
CA THR A 105 0.07 0.01 0.77
C THR A 105 1.56 -0.07 1.03
N ALA A 106 2.08 0.74 1.94
CA ALA A 106 3.50 0.80 2.26
C ALA A 106 3.72 1.17 3.74
N ILE A 107 4.86 0.76 4.27
CA ILE A 107 5.32 1.13 5.59
C ILE A 107 6.81 1.50 5.56
N ALA A 108 7.17 2.63 6.14
CA ALA A 108 8.55 3.06 6.26
C ALA A 108 9.26 2.41 7.46
N ARG A 109 10.58 2.60 7.54
CA ARG A 109 11.41 2.08 8.62
C ARG A 109 10.96 2.61 9.99
N ASP A 110 10.60 3.88 10.09
CA ASP A 110 10.15 4.53 11.34
C ASP A 110 8.73 4.13 11.76
N GLY A 111 8.02 3.35 10.92
CA GLY A 111 6.66 2.90 11.17
C GLY A 111 5.58 3.79 10.57
N THR A 112 5.94 4.86 9.86
CA THR A 112 5.01 5.67 9.07
C THR A 112 4.37 4.80 7.99
N ILE A 113 3.06 4.88 7.82
CA ILE A 113 2.27 4.07 6.90
C ILE A 113 1.67 4.97 5.84
N ALA A 114 1.74 4.54 4.59
CA ALA A 114 1.03 5.16 3.47
C ALA A 114 -0.04 4.23 2.92
N GLY A 115 -1.06 4.82 2.32
CA GLY A 115 -2.17 4.10 1.72
C GLY A 115 -3.19 5.02 1.08
N TYR A 116 -4.42 4.56 0.97
CA TYR A 116 -5.55 5.37 0.51
C TYR A 116 -6.80 5.01 1.30
N ALA A 117 -7.68 5.99 1.49
CA ALA A 117 -8.89 5.85 2.30
C ALA A 117 -10.03 6.69 1.73
N ASP A 118 -11.27 6.23 1.94
CA ASP A 118 -12.45 7.00 1.63
C ASP A 118 -12.52 8.26 2.49
N THR A 119 -12.78 9.37 1.85
CA THR A 119 -13.21 10.62 2.49
C THR A 119 -14.71 10.58 2.82
N SER A 120 -15.18 11.54 3.59
CA SER A 120 -16.63 11.73 3.83
C SER A 120 -17.43 12.00 2.53
N GLY A 121 -16.77 12.45 1.46
CA GLY A 121 -17.36 12.62 0.14
C GLY A 121 -17.48 11.32 -0.69
N GLY A 122 -16.87 10.21 -0.23
CA GLY A 122 -16.90 8.93 -0.91
C GLY A 122 -15.77 8.74 -1.93
N ASP A 123 -14.89 9.72 -2.09
CA ASP A 123 -13.71 9.61 -2.96
C ASP A 123 -12.51 9.07 -2.19
N PHE A 124 -11.66 8.27 -2.84
CA PHE A 124 -10.42 7.79 -2.25
C PHE A 124 -9.32 8.83 -2.33
N HIS A 125 -8.73 9.16 -1.18
CA HIS A 125 -7.52 9.98 -1.10
C HIS A 125 -6.34 9.18 -0.55
N ALA A 126 -5.15 9.44 -1.09
CA ALA A 126 -3.90 8.96 -0.52
C ALA A 126 -3.70 9.55 0.87
N PHE A 127 -3.16 8.76 1.79
CA PHE A 127 -2.85 9.20 3.15
C PHE A 127 -1.45 8.80 3.58
N VAL A 128 -0.95 9.45 4.62
CA VAL A 128 0.12 8.96 5.51
C VAL A 128 -0.36 9.00 6.96
N THR A 129 0.21 8.16 7.82
CA THR A 129 -0.04 8.25 9.26
C THR A 129 0.83 9.34 9.89
N LYS A 130 0.26 10.09 10.84
CA LYS A 130 0.98 11.00 11.74
C LYS A 130 1.57 10.22 12.94
N ALA A 131 2.33 10.92 13.79
CA ALA A 131 2.93 10.34 14.98
C ALA A 131 1.89 9.80 15.98
N ASP A 132 0.69 10.37 16.01
CA ASP A 132 -0.46 9.91 16.82
C ASP A 132 -1.25 8.77 16.18
N HIS A 133 -0.76 8.25 15.04
CA HIS A 133 -1.38 7.24 14.19
C HIS A 133 -2.67 7.67 13.47
N SER A 134 -3.09 8.95 13.56
CA SER A 134 -4.19 9.46 12.75
C SER A 134 -3.78 9.55 11.28
N LEU A 135 -4.77 9.47 10.37
CA LEU A 135 -4.52 9.61 8.94
C LEU A 135 -4.43 11.10 8.56
N GLN A 136 -3.41 11.43 7.79
CA GLN A 136 -3.28 12.71 7.12
C GLN A 136 -3.64 12.52 5.65
N ASP A 137 -4.67 13.21 5.20
CA ASP A 137 -5.04 13.30 3.79
C ASP A 137 -3.94 14.03 3.00
N LEU A 138 -3.49 13.44 1.90
CA LEU A 138 -2.49 14.02 1.00
C LEU A 138 -3.13 14.85 -0.13
N GLY A 139 -4.46 14.83 -0.24
CA GLY A 139 -5.20 15.49 -1.30
C GLY A 139 -5.07 14.82 -2.66
N THR A 140 -5.32 15.60 -3.71
CA THR A 140 -5.30 15.18 -5.11
C THR A 140 -4.51 16.17 -5.97
N LEU A 141 -4.50 15.97 -7.28
CA LEU A 141 -3.98 16.95 -8.26
C LEU A 141 -5.12 17.84 -8.84
N GLY A 142 -6.15 18.10 -8.04
CA GLY A 142 -7.32 18.91 -8.42
C GLY A 142 -8.53 18.10 -8.88
N GLY A 143 -8.40 16.78 -9.06
CA GLY A 143 -9.51 15.87 -9.34
C GLY A 143 -10.06 15.20 -8.07
N ALA A 144 -10.86 14.14 -8.23
CA ALA A 144 -11.59 13.51 -7.14
C ALA A 144 -10.76 12.52 -6.32
N SER A 145 -9.74 11.86 -6.90
CA SER A 145 -9.11 10.73 -6.22
C SER A 145 -7.59 10.71 -6.27
N SER A 146 -6.97 10.09 -5.25
CA SER A 146 -5.56 9.76 -5.23
C SER A 146 -5.30 8.45 -4.48
N TYR A 147 -4.22 7.75 -4.86
CA TYR A 147 -3.86 6.42 -4.36
C TYR A 147 -2.35 6.36 -4.15
N ALA A 148 -1.89 6.15 -2.93
CA ALA A 148 -0.49 5.87 -2.66
C ALA A 148 -0.16 4.43 -3.06
N SER A 149 0.97 4.23 -3.72
CA SER A 149 1.46 2.91 -4.16
C SER A 149 2.72 2.48 -3.42
N GLY A 150 3.60 3.44 -3.09
CA GLY A 150 4.87 3.18 -2.43
C GLY A 150 5.37 4.37 -1.62
N MET A 151 6.30 4.09 -0.73
CA MET A 151 6.94 5.08 0.14
C MET A 151 8.38 4.67 0.40
N ASN A 152 9.30 5.63 0.49
CA ASN A 152 10.69 5.39 0.89
C ASN A 152 10.90 5.63 2.39
N SER A 153 12.12 5.36 2.89
CA SER A 153 12.45 5.52 4.32
C SER A 153 12.42 6.97 4.82
N HIS A 154 12.35 7.95 3.92
CA HIS A 154 12.25 9.38 4.26
C HIS A 154 10.80 9.90 4.28
N GLY A 155 9.80 9.02 4.17
CA GLY A 155 8.38 9.39 4.15
C GLY A 155 7.93 10.05 2.83
N VAL A 156 8.72 9.94 1.76
CA VAL A 156 8.32 10.39 0.43
C VAL A 156 7.39 9.35 -0.17
N VAL A 157 6.16 9.74 -0.49
CA VAL A 157 5.12 8.86 -1.04
C VAL A 157 4.98 9.08 -2.54
N VAL A 158 4.77 8.00 -3.26
CA VAL A 158 4.46 8.03 -4.69
C VAL A 158 3.18 7.26 -4.98
N GLY A 159 2.55 7.58 -6.09
CA GLY A 159 1.31 6.94 -6.47
C GLY A 159 0.68 7.57 -7.69
N THR A 160 -0.64 7.55 -7.71
CA THR A 160 -1.46 8.06 -8.79
C THR A 160 -2.53 8.99 -8.24
N ALA A 161 -2.70 10.17 -8.83
CA ALA A 161 -3.73 11.11 -8.46
C ALA A 161 -4.45 11.66 -9.70
N GLN A 162 -5.73 11.96 -9.55
CA GLN A 162 -6.54 12.55 -10.59
C GLN A 162 -6.34 14.08 -10.61
N ARG A 163 -6.22 14.61 -11.81
CA ARG A 163 -6.20 16.05 -12.10
C ARG A 163 -7.61 16.58 -12.31
N GLU A 164 -7.72 17.90 -12.32
CA GLU A 164 -8.97 18.61 -12.65
C GLU A 164 -9.55 18.22 -14.03
N ASP A 165 -8.68 17.90 -15.01
CA ASP A 165 -9.09 17.42 -16.34
C ASP A 165 -9.56 15.97 -16.38
N GLY A 166 -9.63 15.29 -15.22
CA GLY A 166 -10.05 13.91 -15.06
C GLY A 166 -8.98 12.85 -15.36
N TYR A 167 -7.83 13.23 -15.94
CA TYR A 167 -6.75 12.28 -16.20
C TYR A 167 -5.95 11.96 -14.94
N ARG A 168 -5.47 10.73 -14.84
CA ARG A 168 -4.62 10.28 -13.74
C ARG A 168 -3.15 10.52 -14.06
N ARG A 169 -2.40 11.01 -13.07
CA ARG A 169 -0.97 11.26 -13.14
C ARG A 169 -0.23 10.61 -11.99
N ALA A 170 0.98 10.17 -12.29
CA ALA A 170 1.95 9.85 -11.25
C ALA A 170 2.23 11.08 -10.41
N PHE A 171 2.25 10.90 -9.09
CA PHE A 171 2.61 11.95 -8.16
C PHE A 171 3.79 11.54 -7.27
N VAL A 172 4.47 12.53 -6.74
CA VAL A 172 5.35 12.43 -5.59
C VAL A 172 4.83 13.39 -4.51
N TYR A 173 4.68 12.88 -3.30
CA TYR A 173 4.39 13.70 -2.11
C TYR A 173 5.64 13.74 -1.24
N ARG A 174 6.01 14.94 -0.79
CA ARG A 174 7.08 15.14 0.18
C ARG A 174 6.54 15.85 1.41
N PRO A 175 6.91 15.40 2.63
CA PRO A 175 6.58 16.15 3.84
C PRO A 175 7.02 17.61 3.71
N GLY A 176 6.10 18.54 4.02
CA GLY A 176 6.35 19.98 3.96
C GLY A 176 6.15 20.68 2.60
N THR A 177 6.22 19.95 1.48
CA THR A 177 5.98 20.54 0.14
C THR A 177 4.69 20.06 -0.51
N GLY A 178 4.11 18.98 -0.01
CA GLY A 178 2.86 18.43 -0.52
C GLY A 178 2.99 17.57 -1.77
N MET A 179 1.87 17.35 -2.44
CA MET A 179 1.75 16.52 -3.64
C MET A 179 2.17 17.30 -4.89
N GLN A 180 3.00 16.69 -5.73
CA GLN A 180 3.46 17.25 -7.00
C GLN A 180 3.30 16.22 -8.11
N GLU A 181 2.87 16.66 -9.28
CA GLU A 181 2.77 15.82 -10.48
C GLU A 181 4.16 15.48 -11.02
N ILE A 182 4.38 14.22 -11.40
CA ILE A 182 5.61 13.79 -12.09
C ILE A 182 5.52 14.03 -13.60
N GLY A 183 4.31 13.99 -14.17
CA GLY A 183 4.06 14.14 -15.60
C GLY A 183 3.84 12.82 -16.32
N THR A 184 4.06 12.82 -17.64
CA THR A 184 3.92 11.65 -18.53
C THR A 184 5.07 11.61 -19.53
N LEU A 185 5.14 10.53 -20.30
CA LEU A 185 5.95 10.48 -21.52
C LEU A 185 5.39 11.42 -22.59
N PRO A 186 6.20 11.87 -23.57
CA PRO A 186 5.76 12.81 -24.60
C PRO A 186 4.46 12.40 -25.29
N GLY A 187 3.49 13.32 -25.32
CA GLY A 187 2.15 13.13 -25.91
C GLY A 187 1.20 12.24 -25.14
N GLY A 188 1.63 11.64 -24.02
CA GLY A 188 0.78 10.81 -23.16
C GLY A 188 -0.15 11.63 -22.26
N ARG A 189 -1.19 10.99 -21.75
CA ARG A 189 -2.19 11.62 -20.89
C ARG A 189 -2.28 11.00 -19.49
N ILE A 190 -1.77 9.79 -19.33
CA ILE A 190 -1.91 9.01 -18.08
C ILE A 190 -0.54 8.52 -17.64
N SER A 191 -0.29 8.56 -16.34
CA SER A 191 0.87 7.93 -15.72
C SER A 191 0.53 7.45 -14.31
N SER A 192 1.29 6.49 -13.81
CA SER A 192 1.16 5.91 -12.48
C SER A 192 2.55 5.58 -11.95
N ALA A 193 2.89 6.04 -10.76
CA ALA A 193 4.09 5.61 -10.06
C ALA A 193 3.80 4.36 -9.24
N THR A 194 4.76 3.43 -9.21
CA THR A 194 4.62 2.13 -8.52
C THR A 194 5.49 2.06 -7.28
N ALA A 195 6.74 2.54 -7.37
CA ALA A 195 7.71 2.45 -6.28
C ALA A 195 8.68 3.62 -6.30
N ILE A 196 9.31 3.85 -5.17
CA ILE A 196 10.38 4.84 -4.96
C ILE A 196 11.46 4.22 -4.08
N ASN A 197 12.74 4.49 -4.38
CA ASN A 197 13.85 4.12 -3.51
C ASN A 197 14.30 5.29 -2.61
N ASP A 198 15.25 5.03 -1.70
CA ASP A 198 15.76 6.04 -0.77
C ASP A 198 16.59 7.14 -1.46
N ALA A 199 17.12 6.89 -2.65
CA ALA A 199 17.77 7.92 -3.48
C ALA A 199 16.76 8.85 -4.18
N GLY A 200 15.43 8.58 -4.05
CA GLY A 200 14.37 9.38 -4.66
C GLY A 200 14.08 9.02 -6.12
N LEU A 201 14.66 7.92 -6.64
CA LEU A 201 14.32 7.42 -7.97
C LEU A 201 12.94 6.77 -7.92
N VAL A 202 12.02 7.27 -8.74
CA VAL A 202 10.65 6.77 -8.87
C VAL A 202 10.53 5.95 -10.13
N VAL A 203 9.84 4.81 -10.05
CA VAL A 203 9.51 3.98 -11.21
C VAL A 203 8.02 3.81 -11.35
N GLY A 204 7.57 3.57 -12.57
CA GLY A 204 6.17 3.38 -12.86
C GLY A 204 5.90 3.14 -14.34
N ALA A 205 4.69 3.43 -14.77
CA ALA A 205 4.29 3.34 -16.16
C ALA A 205 3.61 4.64 -16.62
N ALA A 206 3.83 5.01 -17.87
CA ALA A 206 3.24 6.19 -18.46
C ALA A 206 2.82 5.93 -19.92
N GLU A 207 1.76 6.59 -20.31
CA GLU A 207 1.24 6.53 -21.69
C GLU A 207 2.09 7.40 -22.61
N THR A 208 2.23 6.97 -23.86
CA THR A 208 2.81 7.72 -24.96
C THR A 208 1.70 8.32 -25.83
N GLU A 209 2.06 9.17 -26.81
CA GLU A 209 1.15 9.73 -27.81
C GLU A 209 0.31 8.66 -28.53
N LYS A 210 0.89 7.48 -28.77
CA LYS A 210 0.21 6.35 -29.42
C LYS A 210 -0.65 5.51 -28.48
N ARG A 211 -0.97 6.01 -27.27
CA ARG A 211 -1.75 5.31 -26.25
C ARG A 211 -1.15 3.98 -25.79
N ARG A 212 0.18 3.82 -25.89
CA ARG A 212 0.91 2.65 -25.40
C ARG A 212 1.54 2.96 -24.05
N TRP A 213 1.49 2.00 -23.16
CA TRP A 213 2.12 2.07 -21.85
C TRP A 213 3.58 1.66 -21.93
N HIS A 214 4.46 2.49 -21.39
CA HIS A 214 5.88 2.21 -21.23
C HIS A 214 6.27 2.41 -19.77
N ALA A 215 7.22 1.60 -19.30
CA ALA A 215 7.86 1.83 -18.02
C ALA A 215 8.65 3.14 -18.07
N PHE A 216 8.66 3.86 -16.95
CA PHE A 216 9.51 5.02 -16.76
C PHE A 216 10.35 4.91 -15.49
N ALA A 217 11.45 5.64 -15.45
CA ALA A 217 12.18 6.01 -14.26
C ALA A 217 12.29 7.54 -14.21
N TRP A 218 12.03 8.12 -13.03
CA TRP A 218 12.08 9.57 -12.81
C TRP A 218 13.04 9.89 -11.68
N ASP A 219 14.01 10.78 -11.93
CA ASP A 219 15.10 11.14 -11.03
C ASP A 219 14.86 12.46 -10.26
N GLY A 220 13.66 13.00 -10.34
CA GLY A 220 13.30 14.31 -9.77
C GLY A 220 13.32 15.44 -10.81
N ARG A 221 13.81 15.18 -12.03
CA ARG A 221 13.92 16.15 -13.12
C ARG A 221 13.42 15.62 -14.45
N ARG A 222 13.73 14.38 -14.77
CA ARG A 222 13.42 13.74 -16.06
C ARG A 222 12.74 12.39 -15.87
N MET A 223 11.79 12.13 -16.72
CA MET A 223 11.15 10.83 -16.89
C MET A 223 11.84 10.10 -18.04
#